data_cbddf1f011826a4c8c51671368f0f8a5
#
_entry.id   cbddf1f011826a4c8c51671368f0f8a5
#
_cell.length_a   1.000
_cell.length_b   1.000
_cell.length_c   1.000
_cell.angle_alpha   90.00
_cell.angle_beta   90.00
_cell.angle_gamma   90.00
#
_symmetry.space_group_name_H-M   'P 1'
#
loop_
_entity.id
_entity.type
_entity.pdbx_description
1 polymer ?
#
loop_
_entity_poly.entity_id
_entity_poly.type
_entity_poly.pdbx_seq_one_letter_code
_entity_poly.pdbx_strand_id
1 'polypeptide(L)'
;MLSSEQILDQLRSSFAELFEIDPARVVPSARLGEDLEIDSIDAVDLIERMRRVIGRKVSPEDFRSVRTVGDLVAAIERLQQG
;
A
#
# COMPACT_ATOMS: atom_id res chain seq x y z
N MET A 1 4.77 -3.96 15.60
CA MET A 1 4.71 -2.82 14.68
C MET A 1 5.73 -3.00 13.55
N LEU A 2 5.32 -2.79 12.31
CA LEU A 2 6.21 -2.98 11.17
C LEU A 2 7.08 -1.75 10.92
N SER A 3 8.34 -1.98 10.52
CA SER A 3 9.23 -0.92 10.07
C SER A 3 8.86 -0.51 8.64
N SER A 4 9.42 0.60 8.16
CA SER A 4 9.19 1.05 6.78
C SER A 4 9.57 -0.03 5.76
N GLU A 5 10.69 -0.71 5.98
CA GLU A 5 11.13 -1.78 5.08
C GLU A 5 10.19 -2.98 5.10
N GLN A 6 9.71 -3.34 6.28
CA GLN A 6 8.76 -4.44 6.42
C GLN A 6 7.44 -4.10 5.75
N ILE A 7 6.98 -2.86 5.87
CA ILE A 7 5.78 -2.39 5.20
C ILE A 7 5.97 -2.48 3.69
N LEU A 8 7.11 -2.01 3.19
CA LEU A 8 7.40 -2.06 1.76
C LEU A 8 7.41 -3.49 1.24
N ASP A 9 7.99 -4.42 1.99
CA ASP A 9 8.01 -5.84 1.62
C ASP A 9 6.59 -6.42 1.59
N GLN A 10 5.74 -6.04 2.54
CA GLN A 10 4.35 -6.47 2.56
C GLN A 10 3.60 -5.92 1.34
N LEU A 11 3.88 -4.68 0.95
CA LEU A 11 3.26 -4.09 -0.23
C LEU A 11 3.71 -4.80 -1.50
N ARG A 12 4.99 -5.16 -1.60
CA ARG A 12 5.50 -5.91 -2.74
C ARG A 12 4.78 -7.25 -2.88
N SER A 13 4.64 -7.97 -1.78
CA SER A 13 3.94 -9.26 -1.78
C SER A 13 2.47 -9.08 -2.13
N SER A 14 1.82 -8.08 -1.55
CA SER A 14 0.40 -7.82 -1.80
C SER A 14 0.14 -7.43 -3.25
N PHE A 15 0.98 -6.57 -3.81
CA PHE A 15 0.84 -6.13 -5.20
C PHE A 15 1.08 -7.28 -6.17
N ALA A 16 2.03 -8.16 -5.86
CA ALA A 16 2.28 -9.34 -6.69
C ALA A 16 1.07 -10.29 -6.66
N GLU A 17 0.52 -10.54 -5.48
CA GLU A 17 -0.60 -11.46 -5.31
C GLU A 17 -1.91 -10.90 -5.87
N LEU A 18 -2.20 -9.62 -5.61
CA LEU A 18 -3.48 -9.02 -5.98
C LEU A 18 -3.52 -8.54 -7.42
N PHE A 19 -2.41 -8.01 -7.92
CA PHE A 19 -2.38 -7.31 -9.20
C PHE A 19 -1.37 -7.86 -10.19
N GLU A 20 -0.66 -8.91 -9.83
CA GLU A 20 0.37 -9.52 -10.68
C GLU A 20 1.46 -8.53 -11.08
N ILE A 21 1.77 -7.58 -10.19
CA ILE A 21 2.82 -6.59 -10.41
C ILE A 21 4.16 -7.17 -9.97
N ASP A 22 5.18 -7.01 -10.80
CA ASP A 22 6.54 -7.44 -10.47
C ASP A 22 7.00 -6.69 -9.21
N PRO A 23 7.41 -7.40 -8.14
CA PRO A 23 7.88 -6.75 -6.93
C PRO A 23 9.00 -5.72 -7.15
N ALA A 24 9.82 -5.91 -8.17
CA ALA A 24 10.90 -4.98 -8.51
C ALA A 24 10.39 -3.60 -8.93
N ARG A 25 9.12 -3.51 -9.37
CA ARG A 25 8.51 -2.24 -9.74
C ARG A 25 7.93 -1.50 -8.54
N VAL A 26 7.80 -2.16 -7.41
CA VAL A 26 7.23 -1.57 -6.19
C VAL A 26 8.35 -0.89 -5.41
N VAL A 27 8.61 0.34 -5.78
CA VAL A 27 9.65 1.18 -5.17
C VAL A 27 9.00 2.47 -4.64
N PRO A 28 9.61 3.14 -3.65
CA PRO A 28 8.97 4.32 -3.04
C PRO A 28 8.57 5.42 -4.02
N SER A 29 9.31 5.60 -5.09
CA SER A 29 9.01 6.63 -6.09
C SER A 29 7.94 6.23 -7.10
N ALA A 30 7.53 4.96 -7.13
CA ALA A 30 6.53 4.49 -8.08
C ALA A 30 5.17 5.13 -7.77
N ARG A 31 4.51 5.65 -8.80
CA ARG A 31 3.18 6.24 -8.67
C ARG A 31 2.15 5.13 -8.85
N LEU A 32 1.21 5.05 -7.90
CA LEU A 32 0.25 3.95 -7.87
C LEU A 32 -0.63 3.89 -9.13
N GLY A 33 -1.17 5.02 -9.54
CA GLY A 33 -2.05 5.06 -10.71
C GLY A 33 -1.33 5.04 -12.03
N GLU A 34 -0.25 5.83 -12.15
CA GLU A 34 0.44 6.02 -13.42
C GLU A 34 1.47 4.94 -13.73
N ASP A 35 2.24 4.54 -12.72
CA ASP A 35 3.32 3.56 -12.92
C ASP A 35 2.86 2.13 -12.70
N LEU A 36 1.97 1.91 -11.73
CA LEU A 36 1.50 0.57 -11.37
C LEU A 36 0.08 0.27 -11.84
N GLU A 37 -0.57 1.24 -12.47
CA GLU A 37 -1.90 1.10 -13.05
C GLU A 37 -2.97 0.63 -12.05
N ILE A 38 -2.85 1.07 -10.80
CA ILE A 38 -3.82 0.75 -9.75
C ILE A 38 -4.97 1.75 -9.82
N ASP A 39 -6.17 1.29 -10.13
CA ASP A 39 -7.36 2.14 -10.18
C ASP A 39 -8.12 2.10 -8.84
N SER A 40 -9.28 2.77 -8.79
CA SER A 40 -10.06 2.86 -7.56
C SER A 40 -10.63 1.51 -7.11
N ILE A 41 -10.86 0.59 -8.03
CA ILE A 41 -11.33 -0.76 -7.69
C ILE A 41 -10.20 -1.55 -7.06
N ASP A 42 -9.02 -1.48 -7.66
CA ASP A 42 -7.83 -2.14 -7.13
C ASP A 42 -7.47 -1.59 -5.75
N ALA A 43 -7.66 -0.28 -5.55
CA ALA A 43 -7.40 0.36 -4.27
C ALA A 43 -8.25 -0.23 -3.15
N VAL A 44 -9.50 -0.62 -3.43
CA VAL A 44 -10.37 -1.25 -2.43
C VAL A 44 -9.78 -2.58 -1.98
N ASP A 45 -9.31 -3.39 -2.93
CA ASP A 45 -8.67 -4.68 -2.62
C ASP A 45 -7.40 -4.47 -1.78
N LEU A 46 -6.63 -3.45 -2.12
CA LEU A 46 -5.41 -3.13 -1.38
C LEU A 46 -5.73 -2.71 0.06
N ILE A 47 -6.75 -1.89 0.24
CA ILE A 47 -7.18 -1.46 1.57
C ILE A 47 -7.59 -2.66 2.41
N GLU A 48 -8.35 -3.59 1.84
CA GLU A 48 -8.75 -4.80 2.53
C GLU A 48 -7.53 -5.63 2.96
N ARG A 49 -6.54 -5.75 2.09
CA ARG A 49 -5.31 -6.46 2.41
C ARG A 49 -4.55 -5.76 3.54
N MET A 50 -4.48 -4.43 3.48
CA MET A 50 -3.77 -3.66 4.50
C MET A 50 -4.43 -3.77 5.88
N ARG A 51 -5.75 -3.88 5.93
CA ARG A 51 -6.45 -4.10 7.20
C ARG A 51 -5.96 -5.37 7.87
N ARG A 52 -5.73 -6.41 7.11
CA ARG A 52 -5.21 -7.68 7.63
C ARG A 52 -3.78 -7.56 8.10
N VAL A 53 -2.95 -6.86 7.33
CA VAL A 53 -1.53 -6.69 7.63
C VAL A 53 -1.34 -5.83 8.87
N ILE A 54 -2.07 -4.73 8.98
CA ILE A 54 -1.95 -3.80 10.10
C ILE A 54 -2.69 -4.31 11.34
N GLY A 55 -3.75 -5.07 11.14
CA GLY A 55 -4.59 -5.55 12.22
C GLY A 55 -5.49 -4.46 12.82
N ARG A 56 -5.71 -3.38 12.08
CA ARG A 56 -6.53 -2.25 12.51
C ARG A 56 -7.50 -1.85 11.41
N LYS A 57 -8.51 -1.08 11.79
CA LYS A 57 -9.48 -0.54 10.85
C LYS A 57 -8.80 0.51 9.97
N VAL A 58 -8.96 0.35 8.67
CA VAL A 58 -8.41 1.24 7.66
C VAL A 58 -9.55 1.68 6.75
N SER A 59 -9.63 2.96 6.44
CA SER A 59 -10.67 3.49 5.56
C SER A 59 -10.04 4.12 4.31
N PRO A 60 -10.82 4.27 3.21
CA PRO A 60 -10.31 4.93 2.00
C PRO A 60 -9.83 6.35 2.25
N GLU A 61 -10.39 7.04 3.23
CA GLU A 61 -9.99 8.41 3.56
C GLU A 61 -8.54 8.50 4.03
N ASP A 62 -8.05 7.43 4.67
CA ASP A 62 -6.67 7.39 5.16
C ASP A 62 -5.65 7.45 4.03
N PHE A 63 -6.09 7.10 2.81
CA PHE A 63 -5.21 7.05 1.63
C PHE A 63 -5.56 8.12 0.59
N ARG A 64 -6.40 9.08 0.94
CA ARG A 64 -6.87 10.10 -0.01
C ARG A 64 -5.73 10.89 -0.67
N SER A 65 -4.70 11.21 0.07
CA SER A 65 -3.56 11.99 -0.43
C SER A 65 -2.39 11.14 -0.89
N VAL A 66 -2.52 9.82 -0.83
CA VAL A 66 -1.46 8.90 -1.23
C VAL A 66 -1.40 8.83 -2.75
N ARG A 67 -0.22 9.06 -3.32
CA ARG A 67 0.01 9.00 -4.76
C ARG A 67 1.10 8.01 -5.14
N THR A 68 2.12 7.88 -4.29
CA THR A 68 3.24 6.98 -4.53
C THR A 68 3.27 5.86 -3.50
N VAL A 69 4.09 4.85 -3.77
CA VAL A 69 4.32 3.76 -2.83
C VAL A 69 4.89 4.30 -1.52
N GLY A 70 5.81 5.29 -1.61
CA GLY A 70 6.37 5.93 -0.41
C GLY A 70 5.30 6.62 0.43
N ASP A 71 4.35 7.29 -0.21
CA ASP A 71 3.23 7.92 0.49
C ASP A 71 2.39 6.85 1.20
N LEU A 72 2.19 5.71 0.55
CA LEU A 72 1.42 4.60 1.11
C LEU A 72 2.13 4.02 2.34
N VAL A 73 3.45 3.84 2.26
CA VAL A 73 4.24 3.36 3.39
C VAL A 73 4.10 4.33 4.57
N ALA A 74 4.22 5.63 4.32
CA ALA A 74 4.09 6.65 5.36
C ALA A 74 2.70 6.64 5.99
N ALA A 75 1.66 6.47 5.19
CA ALA A 75 0.29 6.39 5.69
C ALA A 75 0.10 5.17 6.60
N ILE A 76 0.64 4.03 6.21
CA ILE A 76 0.56 2.80 7.00
C ILE A 76 1.32 2.97 8.33
N GLU A 77 2.48 3.60 8.30
CA GLU A 77 3.23 3.87 9.53
C GLU A 77 2.41 4.71 10.51
N ARG A 78 1.75 5.75 10.02
CA ARG A 78 0.90 6.60 10.87
C ARG A 78 -0.27 5.81 11.46
N LEU A 79 -0.87 4.93 10.67
CA LEU A 79 -2.00 4.12 11.13
C LEU A 79 -1.58 3.16 12.24
N GLN A 80 -0.37 2.64 12.19
CA GLN A 80 0.15 1.77 13.23
C GLN A 80 0.34 2.50 14.55
N GLN A 81 0.70 3.77 14.49
CA GLN A 81 0.97 4.59 15.67
C GLN A 81 -0.30 5.14 16.31
N GLY A 82 -1.29 5.37 15.49
CA GLY A 82 -2.56 5.94 15.92
C GLY A 82 -3.50 4.94 16.55
#